data_8130eaa3ebcf074f1d57cfde37b6ef2c
#
_entry.id   8130eaa3ebcf074f1d57cfde37b6ef2c
#
_cell.length_a   1.000
_cell.length_b   1.000
_cell.length_c   1.000
_cell.angle_alpha   90.00
_cell.angle_beta   90.00
_cell.angle_gamma   90.00
#
_symmetry.space_group_name_H-M   'P 1'
#
loop_
_entity.id
_entity.type
_entity.pdbx_description
1 polymer ?
#
loop_
_entity_poly.entity_id
_entity_poly.type
_entity_poly.pdbx_seq_one_letter_code
_entity_poly.pdbx_strand_id
1 'polypeptide(L)'
;MPADYSFTRYLAAKKSVDDRALNRHVWESLLRALPAVTPATPLRVLEVGSGIGTMLERLLEWGLLTNATFTGIDAEPNNIDQAQQRLAPWAVEHGFEAKRARCQVTLQRDEQNVSVELEAIDVFDFVLRERNRRAWDLLIAHAFLDLVDVPHILPSLFSLLQPGGIFYFTIVFDGVTAFQPEIEPALDIQIESLYHQTMDRRITAGKPSGDSRTGQHLFSHLQAAGGELLDAGGSDWVVFAGRNGYLEDEAYFLHFIIHTIQAALEGHPDLDAARFADWIARRHAQIEDGSLIYIAHQLDFVGRLSVSLV
;
A
#
# COMPACT_ATOMS: atom_id res chain seq x y z
N MET A 1 -13.95 14.76 15.89
CA MET A 1 -12.64 14.97 15.21
C MET A 1 -11.49 14.49 16.11
N PRO A 2 -10.47 13.78 15.57
CA PRO A 2 -9.27 13.44 16.33
C PRO A 2 -8.55 14.67 16.85
N ALA A 3 -7.97 14.59 18.05
CA ALA A 3 -7.16 15.66 18.61
C ALA A 3 -5.79 15.77 17.90
N ASP A 4 -5.27 14.62 17.46
CA ASP A 4 -4.01 14.49 16.74
C ASP A 4 -4.14 13.55 15.54
N TYR A 5 -3.38 13.84 14.48
CA TYR A 5 -3.26 12.99 13.30
C TYR A 5 -1.90 12.29 13.28
N SER A 6 -1.93 10.96 13.41
CA SER A 6 -0.76 10.09 13.36
C SER A 6 -0.78 9.24 12.09
N PHE A 7 0.29 9.32 11.30
CA PHE A 7 0.40 8.54 10.06
C PHE A 7 0.43 7.03 10.35
N THR A 8 1.11 6.58 11.40
CA THR A 8 1.15 5.16 11.76
C THR A 8 -0.21 4.62 12.24
N ARG A 9 -1.03 5.46 12.93
CA ARG A 9 -2.41 5.10 13.24
C ARG A 9 -3.28 5.04 11.98
N TYR A 10 -3.07 5.96 11.03
CA TYR A 10 -3.75 5.91 9.74
C TYR A 10 -3.44 4.60 9.00
N LEU A 11 -2.16 4.18 8.94
CA LEU A 11 -1.78 2.90 8.34
C LEU A 11 -2.43 1.70 9.04
N ALA A 12 -2.59 1.74 10.35
CA ALA A 12 -3.30 0.71 11.10
C ALA A 12 -4.80 0.71 10.80
N ALA A 13 -5.44 1.88 10.81
CA ALA A 13 -6.87 2.05 10.52
C ALA A 13 -7.23 1.67 9.07
N LYS A 14 -6.28 1.85 8.15
CA LYS A 14 -6.42 1.49 6.73
C LYS A 14 -6.48 -0.03 6.50
N LYS A 15 -5.94 -0.87 7.43
CA LYS A 15 -5.83 -2.32 7.21
C LYS A 15 -7.16 -2.97 6.87
N SER A 16 -8.23 -2.68 7.62
CA SER A 16 -9.57 -3.24 7.37
C SER A 16 -10.16 -2.81 6.02
N VAL A 17 -9.88 -1.58 5.60
CA VAL A 17 -10.28 -1.06 4.30
C VAL A 17 -9.57 -1.81 3.17
N ASP A 18 -8.25 -1.96 3.26
CA ASP A 18 -7.44 -2.70 2.29
C ASP A 18 -7.85 -4.17 2.20
N ASP A 19 -8.06 -4.84 3.35
CA ASP A 19 -8.41 -6.26 3.43
C ASP A 19 -9.71 -6.58 2.66
N ARG A 20 -10.66 -5.63 2.65
CA ARG A 20 -11.90 -5.76 1.87
C ARG A 20 -11.74 -5.39 0.42
N ALA A 21 -10.82 -4.48 0.11
CA ALA A 21 -10.60 -3.92 -1.21
C ALA A 21 -9.76 -4.84 -2.11
N LEU A 22 -8.75 -5.51 -1.55
CA LEU A 22 -7.83 -6.36 -2.31
C LEU A 22 -8.57 -7.35 -3.21
N ASN A 23 -8.22 -7.35 -4.50
CA ASN A 23 -8.88 -8.14 -5.53
C ASN A 23 -8.59 -9.63 -5.36
N ARG A 24 -9.63 -10.40 -5.00
CA ARG A 24 -9.48 -11.85 -4.74
C ARG A 24 -9.07 -12.64 -5.98
N HIS A 25 -9.50 -12.22 -7.17
CA HIS A 25 -9.12 -12.90 -8.40
C HIS A 25 -7.62 -12.71 -8.70
N VAL A 26 -7.13 -11.48 -8.54
CA VAL A 26 -5.70 -11.18 -8.65
C VAL A 26 -4.88 -11.92 -7.58
N TRP A 27 -5.39 -12.00 -6.35
CA TRP A 27 -4.78 -12.81 -5.29
C TRP A 27 -4.70 -14.30 -5.65
N GLU A 28 -5.75 -14.89 -6.19
CA GLU A 28 -5.74 -16.28 -6.64
C GLU A 28 -4.76 -16.50 -7.79
N SER A 29 -4.62 -15.54 -8.70
CA SER A 29 -3.63 -15.56 -9.77
C SER A 29 -2.21 -15.48 -9.22
N LEU A 30 -1.96 -14.69 -8.17
CA LEU A 30 -0.70 -14.69 -7.44
C LEU A 30 -0.39 -16.08 -6.89
N LEU A 31 -1.32 -16.72 -6.16
CA LEU A 31 -1.10 -18.04 -5.56
C LEU A 31 -0.76 -19.10 -6.61
N ARG A 32 -1.38 -19.03 -7.80
CA ARG A 32 -1.09 -19.95 -8.91
C ARG A 32 0.28 -19.70 -9.56
N ALA A 33 0.77 -18.47 -9.52
CA ALA A 33 2.03 -18.09 -10.16
C ALA A 33 3.28 -18.35 -9.30
N LEU A 34 3.10 -18.44 -7.97
CA LEU A 34 4.22 -18.65 -7.06
C LEU A 34 4.91 -20.00 -7.27
N PRO A 35 6.24 -20.06 -7.10
CA PRO A 35 6.98 -21.31 -7.17
C PRO A 35 6.60 -22.25 -6.02
N ALA A 36 6.80 -23.54 -6.24
CA ALA A 36 6.66 -24.52 -5.17
C ALA A 36 7.68 -24.27 -4.05
N VAL A 37 7.20 -24.22 -2.81
CA VAL A 37 7.99 -23.95 -1.61
C VAL A 37 8.28 -25.25 -0.87
N THR A 38 9.52 -25.43 -0.42
CA THR A 38 9.93 -26.55 0.42
C THR A 38 10.76 -26.05 1.61
N PRO A 39 10.94 -26.82 2.69
CA PRO A 39 11.82 -26.42 3.78
C PRO A 39 13.27 -26.08 3.35
N ALA A 40 13.76 -26.69 2.27
CA ALA A 40 15.08 -26.41 1.72
C ALA A 40 15.12 -25.20 0.77
N THR A 41 13.97 -24.79 0.22
CA THR A 41 13.83 -23.69 -0.73
C THR A 41 12.70 -22.75 -0.26
N PRO A 42 12.98 -21.90 0.75
CA PRO A 42 11.97 -20.93 1.23
C PRO A 42 11.68 -19.88 0.16
N LEU A 43 10.44 -19.40 0.11
CA LEU A 43 10.03 -18.27 -0.73
C LEU A 43 10.73 -16.99 -0.26
N ARG A 44 11.43 -16.31 -1.15
CA ARG A 44 12.09 -15.03 -0.86
C ARG A 44 11.17 -13.90 -1.27
N VAL A 45 10.68 -13.16 -0.29
CA VAL A 45 9.72 -12.06 -0.49
C VAL A 45 10.39 -10.74 -0.14
N LEU A 46 10.25 -9.76 -1.03
CA LEU A 46 10.59 -8.36 -0.79
C LEU A 46 9.32 -7.52 -0.85
N GLU A 47 9.06 -6.73 0.19
CA GLU A 47 8.06 -5.67 0.17
C GLU A 47 8.74 -4.32 0.23
N VAL A 48 8.41 -3.43 -0.73
CA VAL A 48 8.86 -2.04 -0.75
C VAL A 48 7.73 -1.12 -0.30
N GLY A 49 8.05 -0.12 0.55
CA GLY A 49 7.05 0.71 1.21
C GLY A 49 6.21 -0.10 2.22
N SER A 50 6.87 -0.95 3.03
CA SER A 50 6.19 -1.89 3.93
C SER A 50 5.39 -1.23 5.06
N GLY A 51 5.55 0.08 5.27
CA GLY A 51 4.85 0.82 6.30
C GLY A 51 5.04 0.20 7.68
N ILE A 52 3.93 -0.04 8.37
CA ILE A 52 3.91 -0.67 9.70
C ILE A 52 3.75 -2.20 9.64
N GLY A 53 3.95 -2.84 8.48
CA GLY A 53 3.95 -4.30 8.30
C GLY A 53 2.57 -4.94 8.12
N THR A 54 1.53 -4.19 7.74
CA THR A 54 0.16 -4.73 7.59
C THR A 54 0.05 -5.74 6.45
N MET A 55 0.84 -5.63 5.38
CA MET A 55 0.86 -6.63 4.32
C MET A 55 1.52 -7.93 4.80
N LEU A 56 2.60 -7.87 5.57
CA LEU A 56 3.20 -9.06 6.19
C LEU A 56 2.18 -9.81 7.06
N GLU A 57 1.43 -9.09 7.94
CA GLU A 57 0.36 -9.67 8.75
C GLU A 57 -0.65 -10.40 7.86
N ARG A 58 -1.12 -9.78 6.78
CA ARG A 58 -2.06 -10.32 5.80
C ARG A 58 -1.54 -11.57 5.09
N LEU A 59 -0.28 -11.55 4.64
CA LEU A 59 0.35 -12.69 3.97
C LEU A 59 0.45 -13.92 4.91
N LEU A 60 0.65 -13.69 6.21
CA LEU A 60 0.68 -14.73 7.25
C LEU A 60 -0.74 -15.25 7.55
N GLU A 61 -1.71 -14.35 7.76
CA GLU A 61 -3.12 -14.69 8.04
C GLU A 61 -3.75 -15.49 6.90
N TRP A 62 -3.51 -15.07 5.66
CA TRP A 62 -4.11 -15.70 4.47
C TRP A 62 -3.31 -16.92 3.98
N GLY A 63 -2.25 -17.29 4.70
CA GLY A 63 -1.51 -18.54 4.49
C GLY A 63 -0.61 -18.55 3.25
N LEU A 64 -0.26 -17.39 2.67
CA LEU A 64 0.69 -17.33 1.56
C LEU A 64 2.12 -17.67 2.04
N LEU A 65 2.50 -17.15 3.21
CA LEU A 65 3.82 -17.41 3.77
C LEU A 65 3.79 -18.68 4.62
N THR A 66 4.21 -19.80 4.04
CA THR A 66 4.36 -21.08 4.75
C THR A 66 5.82 -21.31 5.17
N ASN A 67 6.75 -21.34 4.22
CA ASN A 67 8.20 -21.35 4.47
C ASN A 67 8.83 -20.23 3.65
N ALA A 68 9.25 -19.15 4.33
CA ALA A 68 9.65 -17.92 3.64
C ALA A 68 10.73 -17.13 4.37
N THR A 69 11.45 -16.35 3.60
CA THR A 69 12.23 -15.20 4.10
C THR A 69 11.56 -13.93 3.58
N PHE A 70 11.12 -13.08 4.48
CA PHE A 70 10.47 -11.82 4.17
C PHE A 70 11.41 -10.66 4.50
N THR A 71 11.62 -9.77 3.55
CA THR A 71 12.33 -8.50 3.73
C THR A 71 11.34 -7.38 3.46
N GLY A 72 11.07 -6.56 4.47
CA GLY A 72 10.24 -5.34 4.33
C GLY A 72 11.11 -4.11 4.48
N ILE A 73 10.99 -3.17 3.54
CA ILE A 73 11.70 -1.89 3.59
C ILE A 73 10.74 -0.71 3.54
N ASP A 74 11.08 0.34 4.28
CA ASP A 74 10.38 1.62 4.24
C ASP A 74 11.38 2.75 4.48
N ALA A 75 11.20 3.89 3.81
CA ALA A 75 12.09 5.03 3.98
C ALA A 75 11.91 5.74 5.32
N GLU A 76 10.71 5.60 5.94
CA GLU A 76 10.38 6.25 7.20
C GLU A 76 10.74 5.38 8.41
N PRO A 77 11.77 5.75 9.21
CA PRO A 77 12.21 4.95 10.36
C PRO A 77 11.09 4.68 11.36
N ASN A 78 10.20 5.65 11.58
CA ASN A 78 9.07 5.48 12.49
C ASN A 78 8.09 4.39 12.05
N ASN A 79 7.91 4.18 10.74
CA ASN A 79 7.09 3.08 10.22
C ASN A 79 7.72 1.73 10.58
N ILE A 80 9.02 1.59 10.36
CA ILE A 80 9.76 0.35 10.67
C ILE A 80 9.79 0.09 12.18
N ASP A 81 10.00 1.11 13.00
CA ASP A 81 9.96 0.98 14.46
C ASP A 81 8.59 0.48 14.92
N GLN A 82 7.51 1.03 14.38
CA GLN A 82 6.14 0.57 14.66
C GLN A 82 5.90 -0.87 14.15
N ALA A 83 6.36 -1.21 12.94
CA ALA A 83 6.26 -2.57 12.41
C ALA A 83 6.97 -3.58 13.34
N GLN A 84 8.17 -3.28 13.80
CA GLN A 84 8.93 -4.11 14.72
C GLN A 84 8.28 -4.26 16.10
N GLN A 85 7.65 -3.19 16.60
CA GLN A 85 6.94 -3.20 17.88
C GLN A 85 5.64 -4.00 17.79
N ARG A 86 4.92 -3.93 16.68
CA ARG A 86 3.65 -4.61 16.45
C ARG A 86 3.80 -6.10 16.19
N LEU A 87 4.84 -6.50 15.43
CA LEU A 87 4.99 -7.85 14.89
C LEU A 87 4.95 -8.95 15.97
N ALA A 88 5.70 -8.80 17.06
CA ALA A 88 5.76 -9.84 18.07
C ALA A 88 4.45 -10.01 18.89
N PRO A 89 3.80 -8.93 19.38
CA PRO A 89 2.49 -9.03 20.00
C PRO A 89 1.42 -9.62 19.06
N TRP A 90 1.37 -9.13 17.83
CA TRP A 90 0.44 -9.61 16.81
C TRP A 90 0.65 -11.11 16.52
N ALA A 91 1.90 -11.54 16.38
CA ALA A 91 2.24 -12.93 16.12
C ALA A 91 1.76 -13.87 17.25
N VAL A 92 1.94 -13.47 18.51
CA VAL A 92 1.48 -14.23 19.69
C VAL A 92 -0.05 -14.33 19.70
N GLU A 93 -0.76 -13.22 19.43
CA GLU A 93 -2.22 -13.19 19.36
C GLU A 93 -2.76 -14.13 18.27
N HIS A 94 -2.00 -14.29 17.15
CA HIS A 94 -2.37 -15.17 16.05
C HIS A 94 -1.77 -16.59 16.15
N GLY A 95 -1.26 -16.98 17.33
CA GLY A 95 -0.79 -18.34 17.61
C GLY A 95 0.61 -18.66 17.06
N PHE A 96 1.39 -17.66 16.70
CA PHE A 96 2.79 -17.86 16.32
C PHE A 96 3.72 -17.82 17.53
N GLU A 97 4.75 -18.66 17.54
CA GLU A 97 5.94 -18.42 18.33
C GLU A 97 6.83 -17.42 17.62
N ALA A 98 7.21 -16.34 18.32
CA ALA A 98 8.10 -15.31 17.81
C ALA A 98 9.46 -15.38 18.49
N LYS A 99 10.54 -15.61 17.74
CA LYS A 99 11.92 -15.64 18.23
C LYS A 99 12.72 -14.51 17.59
N ARG A 100 13.20 -13.57 18.39
CA ARG A 100 14.02 -12.45 17.91
C ARG A 100 15.52 -12.77 18.02
N ALA A 101 16.26 -12.58 16.90
CA ALA A 101 17.70 -12.72 16.85
C ALA A 101 18.30 -11.54 16.06
N ARG A 102 18.99 -10.63 16.75
CA ARG A 102 19.59 -9.41 16.16
C ARG A 102 18.54 -8.57 15.39
N CYS A 103 18.65 -8.51 14.06
CA CYS A 103 17.77 -7.74 13.18
C CYS A 103 16.65 -8.58 12.55
N GLN A 104 16.48 -9.83 12.98
CA GLN A 104 15.58 -10.79 12.37
C GLN A 104 14.60 -11.35 13.40
N VAL A 105 13.36 -11.54 13.00
CA VAL A 105 12.33 -12.24 13.80
C VAL A 105 11.93 -13.49 13.06
N THR A 106 11.98 -14.64 13.71
CA THR A 106 11.45 -15.90 13.16
C THR A 106 10.08 -16.16 13.77
N LEU A 107 9.09 -16.38 12.92
CA LEU A 107 7.72 -16.70 13.26
C LEU A 107 7.44 -18.17 12.93
N GLN A 108 6.95 -18.93 13.90
CA GLN A 108 6.65 -20.35 13.74
C GLN A 108 5.22 -20.64 14.22
N ARG A 109 4.43 -21.30 13.37
CA ARG A 109 3.10 -21.81 13.71
C ARG A 109 2.82 -23.03 12.83
N ASP A 110 2.58 -24.21 13.43
CA ASP A 110 2.38 -25.46 12.70
C ASP A 110 3.52 -25.72 11.69
N GLU A 111 3.18 -25.77 10.40
CA GLU A 111 4.13 -25.93 9.31
C GLU A 111 4.68 -24.58 8.77
N GLN A 112 4.18 -23.46 9.28
CA GLN A 112 4.67 -22.14 8.89
C GLN A 112 5.99 -21.83 9.61
N ASN A 113 7.01 -21.43 8.84
CA ASN A 113 8.29 -20.99 9.34
C ASN A 113 8.78 -19.79 8.52
N VAL A 114 8.61 -18.61 9.05
CA VAL A 114 8.87 -17.36 8.33
C VAL A 114 9.91 -16.53 9.05
N SER A 115 10.96 -16.18 8.34
CA SER A 115 12.03 -15.31 8.82
C SER A 115 11.80 -13.90 8.29
N VAL A 116 11.70 -12.92 9.18
CA VAL A 116 11.32 -11.53 8.88
C VAL A 116 12.49 -10.59 9.17
N GLU A 117 12.86 -9.80 8.19
CA GLU A 117 13.81 -8.69 8.28
C GLU A 117 13.07 -7.39 7.91
N LEU A 118 13.11 -6.38 8.79
CA LEU A 118 12.50 -5.06 8.57
C LEU A 118 13.57 -3.99 8.67
N GLU A 119 13.69 -3.13 7.65
CA GLU A 119 14.77 -2.17 7.55
C GLU A 119 14.28 -0.79 7.11
N ALA A 120 14.72 0.25 7.85
CA ALA A 120 14.50 1.64 7.48
C ALA A 120 15.56 2.05 6.45
N ILE A 121 15.18 2.10 5.17
CA ILE A 121 16.07 2.44 4.06
C ILE A 121 15.28 2.96 2.87
N ASP A 122 15.84 3.93 2.15
CA ASP A 122 15.30 4.36 0.87
C ASP A 122 15.42 3.24 -0.17
N VAL A 123 14.42 3.12 -1.03
CA VAL A 123 14.33 2.03 -2.02
C VAL A 123 15.48 2.07 -3.03
N PHE A 124 15.96 3.25 -3.43
CA PHE A 124 17.08 3.35 -4.37
C PHE A 124 18.40 2.95 -3.73
N ASP A 125 18.62 3.31 -2.46
CA ASP A 125 19.79 2.89 -1.67
C ASP A 125 19.76 1.37 -1.45
N PHE A 126 18.58 0.81 -1.17
CA PHE A 126 18.39 -0.63 -1.06
C PHE A 126 18.72 -1.35 -2.37
N VAL A 127 18.19 -0.90 -3.50
CA VAL A 127 18.49 -1.46 -4.83
C VAL A 127 19.98 -1.38 -5.13
N LEU A 128 20.62 -0.24 -4.86
CA LEU A 128 22.07 -0.08 -5.08
C LEU A 128 22.91 -1.08 -4.27
N ARG A 129 22.50 -1.33 -3.02
CA ARG A 129 23.18 -2.27 -2.13
C ARG A 129 22.99 -3.73 -2.52
N GLU A 130 21.75 -4.11 -2.88
CA GLU A 130 21.37 -5.51 -3.05
C GLU A 130 21.51 -6.02 -4.49
N ARG A 131 21.54 -5.13 -5.48
CA ARG A 131 21.69 -5.50 -6.89
C ARG A 131 22.88 -6.43 -7.09
N ASN A 132 22.65 -7.58 -7.73
CA ASN A 132 23.62 -8.65 -7.96
C ASN A 132 24.14 -9.35 -6.68
N ARG A 133 23.51 -9.14 -5.52
CA ARG A 133 23.86 -9.81 -4.26
C ARG A 133 22.78 -10.76 -3.80
N ARG A 134 21.54 -10.27 -3.79
CA ARG A 134 20.34 -11.05 -3.46
C ARG A 134 19.34 -10.96 -4.61
N ALA A 135 18.51 -11.98 -4.75
CA ALA A 135 17.38 -11.96 -5.66
C ALA A 135 16.15 -12.53 -4.97
N TRP A 136 15.00 -12.00 -5.30
CA TRP A 136 13.72 -12.37 -4.70
C TRP A 136 12.83 -13.12 -5.68
N ASP A 137 11.96 -13.99 -5.15
CA ASP A 137 10.98 -14.76 -5.90
C ASP A 137 9.69 -13.96 -6.10
N LEU A 138 9.35 -13.12 -5.08
CA LEU A 138 8.17 -12.27 -5.04
C LEU A 138 8.56 -10.85 -4.60
N LEU A 139 8.16 -9.87 -5.39
CA LEU A 139 8.25 -8.43 -5.09
C LEU A 139 6.85 -7.88 -4.86
N ILE A 140 6.63 -7.25 -3.72
CA ILE A 140 5.36 -6.63 -3.34
C ILE A 140 5.56 -5.11 -3.23
N ALA A 141 4.59 -4.35 -3.75
CA ALA A 141 4.43 -2.93 -3.51
C ALA A 141 2.93 -2.65 -3.23
N HIS A 142 2.59 -2.36 -1.98
CA HIS A 142 1.22 -2.15 -1.53
C HIS A 142 0.98 -0.67 -1.21
N ALA A 143 0.06 -0.01 -1.94
CA ALA A 143 -0.22 1.43 -1.82
C ALA A 143 1.07 2.28 -1.87
N PHE A 144 1.94 2.00 -2.82
CA PHE A 144 3.27 2.60 -2.93
C PHE A 144 3.54 3.25 -4.29
N LEU A 145 3.11 2.63 -5.39
CA LEU A 145 3.54 3.04 -6.74
C LEU A 145 3.01 4.42 -7.15
N ASP A 146 1.88 4.83 -6.63
CA ASP A 146 1.30 6.17 -6.85
C ASP A 146 2.05 7.30 -6.10
N LEU A 147 3.07 6.94 -5.31
CA LEU A 147 3.92 7.87 -4.56
C LEU A 147 5.29 8.13 -5.22
N VAL A 148 5.62 7.42 -6.31
CA VAL A 148 6.95 7.42 -6.92
C VAL A 148 6.89 7.63 -8.44
N ASP A 149 8.04 7.96 -9.05
CA ASP A 149 8.21 7.97 -10.50
C ASP A 149 8.30 6.52 -11.01
N VAL A 150 7.15 5.95 -11.39
CA VAL A 150 7.01 4.54 -11.77
C VAL A 150 7.93 4.15 -12.94
N PRO A 151 8.00 4.89 -14.07
CA PRO A 151 8.92 4.58 -15.15
C PRO A 151 10.38 4.48 -14.72
N HIS A 152 10.77 5.31 -13.75
CA HIS A 152 12.16 5.35 -13.29
C HIS A 152 12.47 4.22 -12.29
N ILE A 153 11.52 3.86 -11.41
CA ILE A 153 11.76 2.88 -10.34
C ILE A 153 11.59 1.42 -10.80
N LEU A 154 10.65 1.13 -11.70
CA LEU A 154 10.34 -0.24 -12.11
C LEU A 154 11.54 -1.05 -12.61
N PRO A 155 12.42 -0.53 -13.52
CA PRO A 155 13.60 -1.27 -13.95
C PRO A 155 14.54 -1.60 -12.78
N SER A 156 14.62 -0.71 -11.80
CA SER A 156 15.44 -0.90 -10.59
C SER A 156 14.85 -1.98 -9.69
N LEU A 157 13.55 -1.95 -9.44
CA LEU A 157 12.84 -2.96 -8.66
C LEU A 157 12.93 -4.34 -9.33
N PHE A 158 12.71 -4.41 -10.64
CA PHE A 158 12.80 -5.67 -11.39
C PHE A 158 14.20 -6.27 -11.41
N SER A 159 15.25 -5.43 -11.26
CA SER A 159 16.63 -5.93 -11.11
C SER A 159 16.88 -6.72 -9.82
N LEU A 160 15.97 -6.64 -8.85
CA LEU A 160 15.99 -7.40 -7.61
C LEU A 160 15.28 -8.75 -7.73
N LEU A 161 14.43 -8.94 -8.76
CA LEU A 161 13.76 -10.22 -9.00
C LEU A 161 14.70 -11.22 -9.67
N GLN A 162 14.53 -12.49 -9.33
CA GLN A 162 15.12 -13.56 -10.15
C GLN A 162 14.44 -13.64 -11.53
N PRO A 163 15.08 -14.23 -12.54
CA PRO A 163 14.43 -14.48 -13.82
C PRO A 163 13.12 -15.27 -13.64
N GLY A 164 12.00 -14.73 -14.16
CA GLY A 164 10.68 -15.30 -13.95
C GLY A 164 10.06 -15.02 -12.57
N GLY A 165 10.72 -14.21 -11.74
CA GLY A 165 10.19 -13.78 -10.43
C GLY A 165 8.89 -13.00 -10.58
N ILE A 166 8.05 -13.08 -9.56
CA ILE A 166 6.68 -12.54 -9.54
C ILE A 166 6.67 -11.15 -8.92
N PHE A 167 5.87 -10.26 -9.48
CA PHE A 167 5.51 -9.00 -8.84
C PHE A 167 4.02 -8.98 -8.49
N TYR A 168 3.68 -8.36 -7.35
CA TYR A 168 2.33 -8.15 -6.86
C TYR A 168 2.19 -6.71 -6.36
N PHE A 169 1.52 -5.88 -7.14
CA PHE A 169 1.33 -4.46 -6.88
C PHE A 169 -0.14 -4.19 -6.62
N THR A 170 -0.46 -3.60 -5.47
CA THR A 170 -1.84 -3.52 -4.99
C THR A 170 -2.19 -2.15 -4.46
N ILE A 171 -3.49 -1.87 -4.49
CA ILE A 171 -4.03 -0.59 -4.01
C ILE A 171 -3.34 0.57 -4.73
N VAL A 172 -3.22 0.44 -6.06
CA VAL A 172 -2.63 1.47 -6.93
C VAL A 172 -3.71 2.45 -7.34
N PHE A 173 -3.65 3.69 -6.87
CA PHE A 173 -4.66 4.71 -7.13
C PHE A 173 -4.84 5.02 -8.61
N ASP A 174 -6.10 5.21 -9.07
CA ASP A 174 -6.44 5.41 -10.49
C ASP A 174 -7.50 6.50 -10.73
N GLY A 175 -7.26 7.67 -10.17
CA GLY A 175 -7.86 8.93 -10.61
C GLY A 175 -9.31 9.18 -10.23
N VAL A 176 -9.92 8.37 -9.36
CA VAL A 176 -11.29 8.61 -8.89
C VAL A 176 -11.32 8.63 -7.37
N THR A 177 -11.85 9.72 -6.84
CA THR A 177 -12.21 9.91 -5.44
C THR A 177 -13.62 10.44 -5.38
N ALA A 178 -14.50 9.87 -4.57
CA ALA A 178 -15.86 10.32 -4.41
C ALA A 178 -16.30 10.33 -2.95
N PHE A 179 -17.04 11.37 -2.57
CA PHE A 179 -17.63 11.53 -1.24
C PHE A 179 -19.16 11.67 -1.35
N GLN A 180 -19.89 10.87 -0.59
CA GLN A 180 -21.35 10.95 -0.49
C GLN A 180 -21.80 11.08 0.98
N PRO A 181 -22.89 11.81 1.28
CA PRO A 181 -23.66 12.65 0.36
C PRO A 181 -22.88 13.89 -0.11
N GLU A 182 -23.22 14.38 -1.29
CA GLU A 182 -22.66 15.63 -1.80
C GLU A 182 -22.99 16.80 -0.87
N ILE A 183 -22.04 17.74 -0.73
CA ILE A 183 -22.24 18.99 0.01
C ILE A 183 -22.69 20.07 -0.95
N GLU A 184 -21.91 20.29 -1.98
CA GLU A 184 -22.16 21.21 -3.08
C GLU A 184 -21.48 20.63 -4.33
N PRO A 185 -22.23 20.07 -5.28
CA PRO A 185 -21.65 19.23 -6.37
C PRO A 185 -20.52 19.91 -7.14
N ALA A 186 -20.64 21.21 -7.44
CA ALA A 186 -19.59 21.93 -8.16
C ALA A 186 -18.31 22.12 -7.32
N LEU A 187 -18.46 22.37 -6.02
CA LEU A 187 -17.32 22.51 -5.10
C LEU A 187 -16.68 21.13 -4.81
N ASP A 188 -17.48 20.09 -4.64
CA ASP A 188 -17.01 18.71 -4.46
C ASP A 188 -16.08 18.31 -5.63
N ILE A 189 -16.56 18.45 -6.88
CA ILE A 189 -15.77 18.16 -8.08
C ILE A 189 -14.51 19.01 -8.15
N GLN A 190 -14.60 20.29 -7.81
CA GLN A 190 -13.44 21.20 -7.82
C GLN A 190 -12.38 20.76 -6.81
N ILE A 191 -12.76 20.45 -5.57
CA ILE A 191 -11.84 19.99 -4.51
C ILE A 191 -11.17 18.68 -4.91
N GLU A 192 -11.94 17.70 -5.37
CA GLU A 192 -11.42 16.41 -5.83
C GLU A 192 -10.41 16.57 -6.98
N SER A 193 -10.76 17.39 -7.98
CA SER A 193 -9.87 17.69 -9.11
C SER A 193 -8.55 18.37 -8.68
N LEU A 194 -8.64 19.37 -7.80
CA LEU A 194 -7.46 20.04 -7.29
C LEU A 194 -6.59 19.13 -6.43
N TYR A 195 -7.21 18.27 -5.63
CA TYR A 195 -6.49 17.28 -4.83
C TYR A 195 -5.70 16.30 -5.73
N HIS A 196 -6.31 15.77 -6.81
CA HIS A 196 -5.61 14.92 -7.77
C HIS A 196 -4.45 15.66 -8.44
N GLN A 197 -4.62 16.95 -8.79
CA GLN A 197 -3.54 17.76 -9.35
C GLN A 197 -2.35 17.91 -8.38
N THR A 198 -2.57 17.86 -7.06
CA THR A 198 -1.45 17.89 -6.10
C THR A 198 -0.61 16.61 -6.17
N MET A 199 -1.23 15.47 -6.48
CA MET A 199 -0.51 14.20 -6.71
C MET A 199 0.36 14.32 -7.97
N ASP A 200 -0.22 14.80 -9.10
CA ASP A 200 0.48 14.95 -10.37
C ASP A 200 1.66 15.94 -10.32
N ARG A 201 1.55 16.94 -9.43
CA ARG A 201 2.59 17.97 -9.25
C ARG A 201 3.60 17.66 -8.15
N ARG A 202 3.49 16.49 -7.52
CA ARG A 202 4.38 16.12 -6.41
C ARG A 202 5.82 16.05 -6.88
N ILE A 203 6.71 16.67 -6.11
CA ILE A 203 8.16 16.63 -6.32
C ILE A 203 8.80 16.06 -5.05
N THR A 204 9.58 15.01 -5.20
CA THR A 204 10.37 14.42 -4.12
C THR A 204 11.84 14.41 -4.52
N ALA A 205 12.71 14.98 -3.68
CA ALA A 205 14.14 15.13 -3.96
C ALA A 205 14.44 15.79 -5.32
N GLY A 206 13.60 16.78 -5.73
CA GLY A 206 13.77 17.53 -6.97
C GLY A 206 13.33 16.79 -8.24
N LYS A 207 12.68 15.64 -8.12
CA LYS A 207 12.14 14.86 -9.26
C LYS A 207 10.62 14.71 -9.14
N PRO A 208 9.88 14.65 -10.27
CA PRO A 208 8.47 14.26 -10.23
C PRO A 208 8.28 12.93 -9.48
N SER A 209 7.28 12.88 -8.64
CA SER A 209 6.93 11.67 -7.89
C SER A 209 5.43 11.63 -7.66
N GLY A 210 4.80 10.60 -8.13
CA GLY A 210 3.36 10.44 -8.07
C GLY A 210 2.65 10.81 -9.37
N ASP A 211 1.52 10.16 -9.53
CA ASP A 211 0.63 10.29 -10.68
C ASP A 211 -0.75 9.85 -10.21
N SER A 212 -1.74 10.74 -10.30
CA SER A 212 -3.12 10.44 -9.89
C SER A 212 -3.77 9.34 -10.73
N ARG A 213 -3.15 8.95 -11.86
CA ARG A 213 -3.61 7.91 -12.78
C ARG A 213 -2.62 6.76 -12.90
N THR A 214 -1.88 6.49 -11.83
CA THR A 214 -0.87 5.44 -11.81
C THR A 214 -1.43 4.08 -12.23
N GLY A 215 -2.63 3.72 -11.78
CA GLY A 215 -3.25 2.45 -12.11
C GLY A 215 -3.36 2.20 -13.61
N GLN A 216 -3.97 3.13 -14.36
CA GLN A 216 -4.12 2.98 -15.82
C GLN A 216 -2.80 3.08 -16.58
N HIS A 217 -1.84 3.88 -16.10
CA HIS A 217 -0.53 4.01 -16.74
C HIS A 217 0.37 2.80 -16.48
N LEU A 218 0.13 2.09 -15.37
CA LEU A 218 0.98 0.97 -14.95
C LEU A 218 1.00 -0.18 -15.96
N PHE A 219 -0.07 -0.42 -16.71
CA PHE A 219 -0.09 -1.43 -17.78
C PHE A 219 1.04 -1.24 -18.79
N SER A 220 1.21 -0.01 -19.27
CA SER A 220 2.26 0.32 -20.24
C SER A 220 3.65 0.36 -19.60
N HIS A 221 3.76 0.84 -18.38
CA HIS A 221 5.02 0.92 -17.65
C HIS A 221 5.57 -0.47 -17.31
N LEU A 222 4.70 -1.42 -16.90
CA LEU A 222 5.09 -2.81 -16.67
C LEU A 222 5.64 -3.46 -17.93
N GLN A 223 4.93 -3.32 -19.06
CA GLN A 223 5.38 -3.85 -20.34
C GLN A 223 6.73 -3.25 -20.77
N ALA A 224 6.88 -1.93 -20.65
CA ALA A 224 8.13 -1.23 -21.00
C ALA A 224 9.32 -1.66 -20.13
N ALA A 225 9.05 -2.02 -18.84
CA ALA A 225 10.07 -2.52 -17.92
C ALA A 225 10.37 -4.01 -18.06
N GLY A 226 9.71 -4.73 -19.00
CA GLY A 226 9.91 -6.17 -19.22
C GLY A 226 9.05 -7.06 -18.30
N GLY A 227 8.00 -6.52 -17.70
CA GLY A 227 7.00 -7.29 -16.95
C GLY A 227 5.96 -7.91 -17.88
N GLU A 228 5.62 -9.16 -17.67
CA GLU A 228 4.47 -9.85 -18.27
C GLU A 228 3.33 -9.84 -17.26
N LEU A 229 2.23 -9.15 -17.59
CA LEU A 229 1.06 -9.12 -16.74
C LEU A 229 0.33 -10.47 -16.81
N LEU A 230 0.03 -11.06 -15.65
CA LEU A 230 -0.74 -12.30 -15.55
C LEU A 230 -2.21 -12.00 -15.25
N ASP A 231 -2.49 -11.00 -14.41
CA ASP A 231 -3.83 -10.60 -14.04
C ASP A 231 -3.86 -9.17 -13.50
N ALA A 232 -5.02 -8.50 -13.60
CA ALA A 232 -5.30 -7.21 -12.98
C ALA A 232 -6.79 -7.05 -12.67
N GLY A 233 -7.12 -6.25 -11.66
CA GLY A 233 -8.52 -5.99 -11.30
C GLY A 233 -8.69 -4.84 -10.34
N GLY A 234 -9.91 -4.32 -10.24
CA GLY A 234 -10.26 -3.24 -9.33
C GLY A 234 -10.13 -3.65 -7.86
N SER A 235 -9.61 -2.76 -7.04
CA SER A 235 -9.45 -2.90 -5.59
C SER A 235 -9.93 -1.65 -4.86
N ASP A 236 -11.16 -1.25 -5.16
CA ASP A 236 -11.74 0.00 -4.69
C ASP A 236 -11.89 0.04 -3.18
N TRP A 237 -11.46 1.12 -2.57
CA TRP A 237 -11.90 1.44 -1.22
C TRP A 237 -13.36 1.87 -1.27
N VAL A 238 -14.19 1.19 -0.52
CA VAL A 238 -15.59 1.56 -0.30
C VAL A 238 -15.82 1.56 1.21
N VAL A 239 -15.84 2.75 1.80
CA VAL A 239 -15.94 2.95 3.25
C VAL A 239 -17.25 3.66 3.57
N PHE A 240 -18.07 3.01 4.40
CA PHE A 240 -19.36 3.52 4.85
C PHE A 240 -19.73 2.96 6.21
N ALA A 241 -20.52 3.70 6.96
CA ALA A 241 -21.01 3.22 8.24
C ALA A 241 -22.12 2.18 8.06
N GLY A 242 -21.95 1.02 8.68
CA GLY A 242 -23.00 0.01 8.83
C GLY A 242 -23.98 0.36 9.97
N ARG A 243 -24.81 -0.61 10.38
CA ARG A 243 -25.77 -0.41 11.48
C ARG A 243 -25.12 0.00 12.81
N ASN A 244 -23.87 -0.39 13.03
CA ASN A 244 -23.14 -0.14 14.26
C ASN A 244 -22.04 0.93 14.10
N GLY A 245 -22.08 1.75 13.05
CA GLY A 245 -21.05 2.71 12.70
C GLY A 245 -20.03 2.15 11.74
N TYR A 246 -18.90 2.84 11.60
CA TYR A 246 -17.75 2.38 10.80
C TYR A 246 -17.09 1.18 11.46
N LEU A 247 -16.50 0.29 10.66
CA LEU A 247 -15.78 -0.86 11.17
C LEU A 247 -14.45 -0.43 11.82
N GLU A 248 -14.04 -1.12 12.87
CA GLU A 248 -12.74 -0.91 13.53
C GLU A 248 -12.41 0.59 13.74
N ASP A 249 -11.26 1.08 13.21
CA ASP A 249 -10.84 2.48 13.29
C ASP A 249 -11.05 3.25 11.97
N GLU A 250 -11.98 2.81 11.11
CA GLU A 250 -12.22 3.42 9.78
C GLU A 250 -12.74 4.86 9.87
N ALA A 251 -13.41 5.24 10.96
CA ALA A 251 -13.74 6.65 11.19
C ALA A 251 -12.47 7.51 11.27
N TYR A 252 -11.42 7.02 11.93
CA TYR A 252 -10.12 7.70 11.96
C TYR A 252 -9.46 7.74 10.57
N PHE A 253 -9.52 6.65 9.82
CA PHE A 253 -9.06 6.60 8.43
C PHE A 253 -9.72 7.73 7.61
N LEU A 254 -11.04 7.86 7.67
CA LEU A 254 -11.78 8.91 6.96
C LEU A 254 -11.39 10.32 7.42
N HIS A 255 -11.29 10.55 8.72
CA HIS A 255 -10.81 11.81 9.26
C HIS A 255 -9.41 12.16 8.75
N PHE A 256 -8.53 11.17 8.64
CA PHE A 256 -7.17 11.35 8.12
C PHE A 256 -7.18 11.70 6.61
N ILE A 257 -8.03 11.08 5.81
CA ILE A 257 -8.21 11.43 4.38
C ILE A 257 -8.66 12.88 4.24
N ILE A 258 -9.67 13.32 5.00
CA ILE A 258 -10.14 14.72 4.97
C ILE A 258 -9.04 15.68 5.42
N HIS A 259 -8.29 15.34 6.46
CA HIS A 259 -7.13 16.12 6.91
C HIS A 259 -6.04 16.23 5.83
N THR A 260 -5.77 15.15 5.10
CA THR A 260 -4.79 15.13 4.01
C THR A 260 -5.21 16.07 2.88
N ILE A 261 -6.50 16.05 2.50
CA ILE A 261 -7.07 16.99 1.50
C ILE A 261 -6.97 18.43 2.00
N GLN A 262 -7.30 18.67 3.27
CA GLN A 262 -7.17 19.99 3.89
C GLN A 262 -5.72 20.51 3.80
N ALA A 263 -4.76 19.72 4.24
CA ALA A 263 -3.35 20.09 4.22
C ALA A 263 -2.80 20.33 2.80
N ALA A 264 -3.28 19.55 1.83
CA ALA A 264 -2.85 19.68 0.43
C ALA A 264 -3.41 20.91 -0.27
N LEU A 265 -4.59 21.40 0.14
CA LEU A 265 -5.32 22.46 -0.55
C LEU A 265 -5.47 23.75 0.27
N GLU A 266 -4.94 23.79 1.50
CA GLU A 266 -4.99 25.00 2.33
C GLU A 266 -4.29 26.16 1.62
N GLY A 267 -5.00 27.28 1.46
CA GLY A 267 -4.49 28.47 0.75
C GLY A 267 -4.42 28.33 -0.77
N HIS A 268 -5.04 27.30 -1.35
CA HIS A 268 -5.06 27.14 -2.82
C HIS A 268 -5.78 28.33 -3.49
N PRO A 269 -5.17 29.00 -4.51
CA PRO A 269 -5.70 30.24 -5.09
C PRO A 269 -7.06 30.10 -5.78
N ASP A 270 -7.39 28.89 -6.26
CA ASP A 270 -8.64 28.61 -6.95
C ASP A 270 -9.78 28.23 -5.99
N LEU A 271 -9.54 28.20 -4.65
CA LEU A 271 -10.56 27.90 -3.66
C LEU A 271 -10.90 29.13 -2.81
N ASP A 272 -12.20 29.40 -2.62
CA ASP A 272 -12.64 30.29 -1.59
C ASP A 272 -12.36 29.67 -0.20
N ALA A 273 -11.56 30.36 0.61
CA ALA A 273 -11.07 29.82 1.88
C ALA A 273 -12.20 29.52 2.87
N ALA A 274 -13.26 30.36 2.90
CA ALA A 274 -14.37 30.16 3.82
C ALA A 274 -15.25 28.98 3.40
N ARG A 275 -15.54 28.85 2.10
CA ARG A 275 -16.29 27.69 1.56
C ARG A 275 -15.51 26.38 1.72
N PHE A 276 -14.20 26.41 1.52
CA PHE A 276 -13.37 25.24 1.71
C PHE A 276 -13.33 24.81 3.20
N ALA A 277 -13.17 25.77 4.12
CA ALA A 277 -13.22 25.49 5.55
C ALA A 277 -14.58 24.91 6.00
N ASP A 278 -15.71 25.44 5.46
CA ASP A 278 -17.04 24.88 5.69
C ASP A 278 -17.16 23.46 5.16
N TRP A 279 -16.64 23.18 3.95
CA TRP A 279 -16.62 21.86 3.35
C TRP A 279 -15.87 20.86 4.24
N ILE A 280 -14.66 21.20 4.72
CA ILE A 280 -13.88 20.36 5.64
C ILE A 280 -14.67 20.07 6.92
N ALA A 281 -15.24 21.09 7.54
CA ALA A 281 -16.02 20.94 8.77
C ALA A 281 -17.23 20.01 8.56
N ARG A 282 -17.95 20.16 7.45
CA ARG A 282 -19.10 19.33 7.11
C ARG A 282 -18.70 17.88 6.81
N ARG A 283 -17.57 17.62 6.12
CA ARG A 283 -17.06 16.26 5.92
C ARG A 283 -16.73 15.58 7.24
N HIS A 284 -16.08 16.30 8.17
CA HIS A 284 -15.85 15.75 9.51
C HIS A 284 -17.16 15.49 10.27
N ALA A 285 -18.17 16.35 10.15
CA ALA A 285 -19.49 16.13 10.76
C ALA A 285 -20.18 14.88 10.17
N GLN A 286 -20.09 14.68 8.85
CA GLN A 286 -20.63 13.48 8.18
C GLN A 286 -19.94 12.17 8.65
N ILE A 287 -18.66 12.22 9.03
CA ILE A 287 -18.00 11.08 9.66
C ILE A 287 -18.55 10.82 11.06
N GLU A 288 -18.68 11.86 11.88
CA GLU A 288 -19.19 11.76 13.25
C GLU A 288 -20.64 11.22 13.31
N ASP A 289 -21.49 11.60 12.38
CA ASP A 289 -22.87 11.14 12.32
C ASP A 289 -23.06 9.83 11.50
N GLY A 290 -21.96 9.32 10.91
CA GLY A 290 -21.97 8.06 10.14
C GLY A 290 -22.61 8.18 8.76
N SER A 291 -22.80 9.38 8.23
CA SER A 291 -23.41 9.56 6.90
C SER A 291 -22.41 9.60 5.76
N LEU A 292 -21.10 9.80 6.03
CA LEU A 292 -20.08 9.84 4.97
C LEU A 292 -19.88 8.47 4.33
N ILE A 293 -19.95 8.43 3.00
CA ILE A 293 -19.46 7.34 2.17
C ILE A 293 -18.24 7.86 1.41
N TYR A 294 -17.15 7.09 1.45
CA TYR A 294 -15.91 7.37 0.72
C TYR A 294 -15.61 6.25 -0.26
N ILE A 295 -15.34 6.60 -1.52
CA ILE A 295 -14.95 5.68 -2.57
C ILE A 295 -13.68 6.19 -3.23
N ALA A 296 -12.67 5.31 -3.39
CA ALA A 296 -11.50 5.58 -4.19
C ALA A 296 -11.23 4.42 -5.14
N HIS A 297 -11.10 4.73 -6.44
CA HIS A 297 -10.80 3.71 -7.44
C HIS A 297 -9.32 3.35 -7.42
N GLN A 298 -9.05 2.06 -7.41
CA GLN A 298 -7.69 1.52 -7.34
C GLN A 298 -7.61 0.20 -8.11
N LEU A 299 -6.40 -0.19 -8.48
CA LEU A 299 -6.14 -1.40 -9.21
C LEU A 299 -5.08 -2.27 -8.50
N ASP A 300 -5.28 -3.58 -8.58
CA ASP A 300 -4.30 -4.59 -8.22
C ASP A 300 -3.74 -5.25 -9.47
N PHE A 301 -2.46 -5.62 -9.42
CA PHE A 301 -1.73 -6.23 -10.52
C PHE A 301 -0.89 -7.40 -10.02
N VAL A 302 -0.88 -8.49 -10.78
CA VAL A 302 0.08 -9.58 -10.62
C VAL A 302 0.70 -9.90 -11.97
N GLY A 303 2.01 -10.13 -11.96
CA GLY A 303 2.74 -10.47 -13.16
C GLY A 303 4.09 -11.09 -12.85
N ARG A 304 4.85 -11.37 -13.87
CA ARG A 304 6.20 -11.93 -13.75
C ARG A 304 7.20 -11.16 -14.60
N LEU A 305 8.45 -11.17 -14.17
CA LEU A 305 9.55 -10.67 -14.98
C LEU A 305 9.77 -11.59 -16.18
N SER A 306 9.68 -11.04 -17.38
CA SER A 306 9.92 -11.81 -18.61
C SER A 306 11.32 -12.42 -18.58
N VAL A 307 11.41 -13.71 -18.86
CA VAL A 307 12.69 -14.36 -19.09
C VAL A 307 13.13 -13.98 -20.50
N SER A 308 14.07 -13.03 -20.64
CA SER A 308 14.68 -12.78 -21.94
C SER A 308 15.27 -14.10 -22.46
N LEU A 309 14.72 -14.63 -23.53
CA LEU A 309 15.38 -15.70 -24.28
C LEU A 309 16.67 -15.08 -24.85
N VAL A 310 17.81 -15.32 -24.18
CA VAL A 310 19.15 -15.00 -24.69
C VAL A 310 19.46 -15.93 -25.87
#